data_2db3f2984fda685707a718264d0a1188
#
_entry.id   2db3f2984fda685707a718264d0a1188
#
_cell.length_a   1.000
_cell.length_b   1.000
_cell.length_c   1.000
_cell.angle_alpha   90.00
_cell.angle_beta   90.00
_cell.angle_gamma   90.00
#
_symmetry.space_group_name_H-M   'P 1'
#
loop_
_entity.id
_entity.type
_entity.pdbx_description
1 polymer ?
#
loop_
_entity_poly.entity_id
_entity_poly.type
_entity_poly.pdbx_seq_one_letter_code
_entity_poly.pdbx_strand_id
1 'polypeptide(L)'
;MRLDSQLLARELAAFEAQHTRRRRQLAEAFPEPGDPTAVRVGGQVLRNFCSNDYLGLSHHPELIRAATECMSRFGFGAGSAHLVSGHSHEHHALEEELAAFTGRERALLFSSGYMANLGVIGALTDRHDQVLADRANHASLLDAARLSGARLRRYAHGDMAHAEQMLLAQRAGGETGESHKSNGAGTATTLIVTDGVFSMDGDVAPVSALTALAQRHHCALMVDDAHGLGVIGASGRGTLELTGAASQAVPILVGTLGKAFGTFGAFVAGDAALIDYLIQRARTYIYTTALPPAVAAASRAGLRLAREEHWRRERLHTLTLRFRAAAAALAVPLGASTTPIQPLIVGDSAWALALSEALMNAGFWVAAIRPPTVPAGTARLRITLSAAHRDQDVDALADTLGKLWREKSAA
;
A
#
# COMPACT_ATOMS: atom_id res chain seq x y z
N MET A 1 10.49 -27.00 19.71
CA MET A 1 9.08 -26.74 20.09
C MET A 1 8.21 -27.71 19.32
N ARG A 2 7.48 -28.63 20.00
CA ARG A 2 6.50 -29.49 19.32
C ARG A 2 5.26 -28.62 19.04
N LEU A 3 4.68 -28.74 17.84
CA LEU A 3 3.37 -28.14 17.54
C LEU A 3 2.34 -28.78 18.46
N ASP A 4 1.86 -28.03 19.45
CA ASP A 4 0.85 -28.47 20.40
C ASP A 4 -0.50 -27.92 19.97
N SER A 5 -1.39 -28.80 19.50
CA SER A 5 -2.74 -28.43 19.06
C SER A 5 -3.57 -27.80 20.18
N GLN A 6 -3.32 -28.16 21.46
CA GLN A 6 -4.03 -27.55 22.58
C GLN A 6 -3.58 -26.11 22.83
N LEU A 7 -2.26 -25.83 22.68
CA LEU A 7 -1.75 -24.47 22.75
C LEU A 7 -2.33 -23.60 21.65
N LEU A 8 -2.33 -24.10 20.41
CA LEU A 8 -2.93 -23.36 19.28
C LEU A 8 -4.42 -23.09 19.48
N ALA A 9 -5.17 -24.06 20.03
CA ALA A 9 -6.59 -23.89 20.34
C ALA A 9 -6.82 -22.79 21.41
N ARG A 10 -5.97 -22.73 22.45
CA ARG A 10 -6.03 -21.69 23.50
C ARG A 10 -5.74 -20.31 22.93
N GLU A 11 -4.71 -20.18 22.09
CA GLU A 11 -4.39 -18.91 21.41
C GLU A 11 -5.53 -18.44 20.50
N LEU A 12 -6.14 -19.37 19.73
CA LEU A 12 -7.30 -19.06 18.90
C LEU A 12 -8.51 -18.62 19.73
N ALA A 13 -8.75 -19.24 20.88
CA ALA A 13 -9.81 -18.81 21.81
C ALA A 13 -9.53 -17.41 22.40
N ALA A 14 -8.27 -17.09 22.71
CA ALA A 14 -7.88 -15.77 23.17
C ALA A 14 -8.14 -14.69 22.10
N PHE A 15 -7.81 -14.96 20.82
CA PHE A 15 -8.17 -14.05 19.72
C PHE A 15 -9.68 -13.86 19.58
N GLU A 16 -10.47 -14.90 19.79
CA GLU A 16 -11.93 -14.81 19.75
C GLU A 16 -12.46 -13.92 20.89
N ALA A 17 -12.00 -14.18 22.13
CA ALA A 17 -12.40 -13.42 23.31
C ALA A 17 -12.05 -11.91 23.21
N GLN A 18 -10.96 -11.58 22.51
CA GLN A 18 -10.53 -10.21 22.26
C GLN A 18 -11.15 -9.59 21.01
N HIS A 19 -12.03 -10.28 20.30
CA HIS A 19 -12.58 -9.85 19.00
C HIS A 19 -11.50 -9.52 17.97
N THR A 20 -10.33 -10.17 18.03
CA THR A 20 -9.20 -9.95 17.11
C THR A 20 -8.99 -11.12 16.14
N ARG A 21 -9.72 -12.22 16.27
CA ARG A 21 -9.64 -13.37 15.39
C ARG A 21 -10.02 -12.97 13.96
N ARG A 22 -9.12 -13.29 13.00
CA ARG A 22 -9.34 -13.04 11.58
C ARG A 22 -10.00 -14.25 10.92
N ARG A 23 -11.02 -13.97 10.09
CA ARG A 23 -11.69 -14.98 9.26
C ARG A 23 -11.69 -14.50 7.82
N ARG A 24 -11.39 -15.40 6.88
CA ARG A 24 -11.49 -15.08 5.45
C ARG A 24 -12.96 -15.15 5.03
N GLN A 25 -13.38 -14.15 4.27
CA GLN A 25 -14.64 -14.19 3.52
C GLN A 25 -14.33 -14.69 2.11
N LEU A 26 -15.15 -15.59 1.62
CA LEU A 26 -15.00 -16.13 0.25
C LEU A 26 -15.80 -15.25 -0.71
N ALA A 27 -15.11 -14.59 -1.63
CA ALA A 27 -15.73 -13.98 -2.80
C ALA A 27 -16.02 -15.10 -3.80
N GLU A 28 -17.30 -15.48 -3.94
CA GLU A 28 -17.72 -16.64 -4.73
C GLU A 28 -17.80 -16.32 -6.22
N ALA A 29 -18.26 -15.13 -6.58
CA ALA A 29 -18.43 -14.69 -7.94
C ALA A 29 -18.59 -13.17 -8.01
N PHE A 30 -18.36 -12.63 -9.21
CA PHE A 30 -18.74 -11.27 -9.59
C PHE A 30 -20.01 -11.38 -10.46
N PRO A 31 -21.19 -10.99 -9.92
CA PRO A 31 -22.47 -11.27 -10.57
C PRO A 31 -22.71 -10.43 -11.83
N GLU A 32 -22.06 -9.27 -11.95
CA GLU A 32 -22.16 -8.37 -13.11
C GLU A 32 -20.80 -8.36 -13.85
N PRO A 33 -20.72 -8.85 -15.09
CA PRO A 33 -19.50 -8.77 -15.90
C PRO A 33 -19.02 -7.32 -16.03
N GLY A 34 -17.72 -7.09 -15.74
CA GLY A 34 -17.13 -5.75 -15.82
C GLY A 34 -17.41 -4.83 -14.63
N ASP A 35 -18.21 -5.24 -13.65
CA ASP A 35 -18.43 -4.49 -12.40
C ASP A 35 -17.61 -5.10 -11.23
N PRO A 36 -16.43 -4.53 -10.88
CA PRO A 36 -15.62 -5.01 -9.77
C PRO A 36 -16.20 -4.61 -8.40
N THR A 37 -17.26 -3.81 -8.36
CA THR A 37 -17.91 -3.35 -7.12
C THR A 37 -19.01 -4.26 -6.63
N ALA A 38 -19.53 -5.17 -7.47
CA ALA A 38 -20.51 -6.17 -7.09
C ALA A 38 -19.83 -7.52 -6.86
N VAL A 39 -20.00 -8.11 -5.67
CA VAL A 39 -19.40 -9.40 -5.32
C VAL A 39 -20.41 -10.28 -4.59
N ARG A 40 -20.39 -11.59 -4.87
CA ARG A 40 -21.19 -12.57 -4.13
C ARG A 40 -20.37 -13.15 -2.97
N VAL A 41 -20.92 -13.07 -1.77
CA VAL A 41 -20.29 -13.61 -0.53
C VAL A 41 -21.40 -14.29 0.27
N GLY A 42 -21.21 -15.56 0.63
CA GLY A 42 -22.22 -16.32 1.39
C GLY A 42 -23.59 -16.38 0.70
N GLY A 43 -23.63 -16.45 -0.63
CA GLY A 43 -24.86 -16.43 -1.43
C GLY A 43 -25.50 -15.04 -1.62
N GLN A 44 -25.05 -14.01 -0.89
CA GLN A 44 -25.58 -12.64 -0.98
C GLN A 44 -24.74 -11.77 -1.94
N VAL A 45 -25.37 -10.94 -2.74
CA VAL A 45 -24.69 -9.94 -3.57
C VAL A 45 -24.48 -8.67 -2.74
N LEU A 46 -23.23 -8.26 -2.60
CA LEU A 46 -22.79 -7.11 -1.82
C LEU A 46 -22.13 -6.07 -2.72
N ARG A 47 -22.25 -4.79 -2.36
CA ARG A 47 -21.42 -3.70 -2.89
C ARG A 47 -20.11 -3.63 -2.09
N ASN A 48 -18.99 -3.79 -2.78
CA ASN A 48 -17.66 -3.94 -2.19
C ASN A 48 -16.98 -2.58 -1.97
N PHE A 49 -16.97 -2.12 -0.74
CA PHE A 49 -16.24 -0.91 -0.31
C PHE A 49 -14.96 -1.25 0.49
N CYS A 50 -14.37 -2.43 0.23
CA CYS A 50 -13.10 -2.88 0.83
C CYS A 50 -11.94 -2.94 -0.17
N SER A 51 -12.23 -2.89 -1.48
CA SER A 51 -11.24 -3.12 -2.53
C SER A 51 -10.25 -1.94 -2.62
N ASN A 52 -8.98 -2.26 -2.93
CA ASN A 52 -7.99 -1.28 -3.32
C ASN A 52 -7.92 -1.04 -4.84
N ASP A 53 -8.85 -1.59 -5.62
CA ASP A 53 -9.00 -1.34 -7.06
C ASP A 53 -9.58 0.07 -7.30
N TYR A 54 -8.77 1.08 -6.98
CA TYR A 54 -9.20 2.48 -6.94
C TYR A 54 -9.75 2.98 -8.27
N LEU A 55 -9.16 2.57 -9.38
CA LEU A 55 -9.57 2.99 -10.72
C LEU A 55 -10.60 2.04 -11.35
N GLY A 56 -10.96 0.93 -10.68
CA GLY A 56 -11.90 -0.06 -11.21
C GLY A 56 -11.38 -0.79 -12.44
N LEU A 57 -10.09 -1.07 -12.49
CA LEU A 57 -9.42 -1.69 -13.64
C LEU A 57 -9.32 -3.20 -13.57
N SER A 58 -9.50 -3.83 -12.39
CA SER A 58 -9.26 -5.27 -12.21
C SER A 58 -10.10 -6.18 -13.10
N HIS A 59 -11.28 -5.71 -13.57
CA HIS A 59 -12.16 -6.42 -14.50
C HIS A 59 -12.20 -5.78 -15.89
N HIS A 60 -11.26 -4.87 -16.19
CA HIS A 60 -11.30 -4.17 -17.48
C HIS A 60 -10.96 -5.12 -18.63
N PRO A 61 -11.78 -5.12 -19.73
CA PRO A 61 -11.59 -6.05 -20.86
C PRO A 61 -10.19 -5.99 -21.48
N GLU A 62 -9.56 -4.82 -21.55
CA GLU A 62 -8.22 -4.66 -22.10
C GLU A 62 -7.14 -5.39 -21.27
N LEU A 63 -7.26 -5.43 -19.93
CA LEU A 63 -6.33 -6.18 -19.08
C LEU A 63 -6.48 -7.68 -19.36
N ILE A 64 -7.72 -8.15 -19.43
CA ILE A 64 -8.03 -9.56 -19.71
C ILE A 64 -7.51 -9.94 -21.10
N ARG A 65 -7.74 -9.10 -22.10
CA ARG A 65 -7.26 -9.31 -23.47
C ARG A 65 -5.73 -9.40 -23.52
N ALA A 66 -5.03 -8.41 -22.94
CA ALA A 66 -3.56 -8.37 -22.92
C ALA A 66 -2.98 -9.61 -22.24
N ALA A 67 -3.55 -10.04 -21.10
CA ALA A 67 -3.14 -11.26 -20.42
C ALA A 67 -3.34 -12.50 -21.29
N THR A 68 -4.51 -12.65 -21.93
CA THR A 68 -4.86 -13.81 -22.76
C THR A 68 -3.96 -13.91 -23.99
N GLU A 69 -3.71 -12.80 -24.68
CA GLU A 69 -2.81 -12.75 -25.83
C GLU A 69 -1.38 -13.10 -25.44
N CYS A 70 -0.91 -12.59 -24.28
CA CYS A 70 0.40 -12.91 -23.76
C CYS A 70 0.53 -14.40 -23.40
N MET A 71 -0.48 -14.98 -22.74
CA MET A 71 -0.49 -16.41 -22.42
C MET A 71 -0.40 -17.31 -23.66
N SER A 72 -1.01 -16.90 -24.78
CA SER A 72 -0.91 -17.65 -26.02
C SER A 72 0.50 -17.68 -26.61
N ARG A 73 1.35 -16.70 -26.28
CA ARG A 73 2.72 -16.58 -26.80
C ARG A 73 3.79 -17.12 -25.83
N PHE A 74 3.62 -16.88 -24.54
CA PHE A 74 4.65 -17.16 -23.52
C PHE A 74 4.25 -18.29 -22.56
N GLY A 75 3.03 -18.81 -22.64
CA GLY A 75 2.48 -19.69 -21.60
C GLY A 75 2.03 -18.92 -20.36
N PHE A 76 1.69 -19.66 -19.30
CA PHE A 76 1.11 -19.07 -18.09
C PHE A 76 2.16 -18.54 -17.12
N GLY A 77 3.20 -19.31 -16.82
CA GLY A 77 4.21 -18.99 -15.80
C GLY A 77 5.54 -18.53 -16.39
N ALA A 78 6.34 -17.82 -15.60
CA ALA A 78 7.69 -17.39 -15.99
C ALA A 78 8.73 -18.53 -16.02
N GLY A 79 8.46 -19.62 -15.30
CA GLY A 79 9.30 -20.84 -15.27
C GLY A 79 10.61 -20.71 -14.49
N SER A 80 11.06 -19.48 -14.15
CA SER A 80 12.34 -19.23 -13.48
C SER A 80 12.40 -17.85 -12.83
N ALA A 81 13.48 -17.57 -12.10
CA ALA A 81 13.82 -16.22 -11.63
C ALA A 81 14.21 -15.29 -12.80
N HIS A 82 14.06 -13.98 -12.61
CA HIS A 82 14.42 -12.97 -13.62
C HIS A 82 15.87 -13.13 -14.12
N LEU A 83 16.81 -13.41 -13.23
CA LEU A 83 18.23 -13.51 -13.54
C LEU A 83 18.65 -14.83 -14.22
N VAL A 84 17.73 -15.77 -14.38
CA VAL A 84 18.00 -17.06 -15.04
C VAL A 84 17.36 -17.08 -16.43
N SER A 85 16.07 -17.31 -16.52
CA SER A 85 15.32 -17.34 -17.79
C SER A 85 13.88 -16.81 -17.67
N GLY A 86 13.52 -16.27 -16.51
CA GLY A 86 12.15 -15.81 -16.24
C GLY A 86 11.86 -14.37 -16.70
N HIS A 87 12.87 -13.60 -17.13
CA HIS A 87 12.70 -12.22 -17.58
C HIS A 87 12.33 -12.17 -19.06
N SER A 88 11.07 -11.88 -19.37
CA SER A 88 10.54 -11.79 -20.72
C SER A 88 10.52 -10.35 -21.25
N HIS A 89 10.23 -10.22 -22.55
CA HIS A 89 10.00 -8.91 -23.19
C HIS A 89 8.91 -8.09 -22.46
N GLU A 90 7.84 -8.74 -21.98
CA GLU A 90 6.76 -8.03 -21.28
C GLU A 90 7.21 -7.43 -19.94
N HIS A 91 8.11 -8.10 -19.22
CA HIS A 91 8.71 -7.55 -18.00
C HIS A 91 9.57 -6.34 -18.32
N HIS A 92 10.46 -6.46 -19.30
CA HIS A 92 11.36 -5.39 -19.70
C HIS A 92 10.60 -4.14 -20.13
N ALA A 93 9.63 -4.30 -21.03
CA ALA A 93 8.79 -3.20 -21.50
C ALA A 93 7.97 -2.55 -20.36
N LEU A 94 7.47 -3.34 -19.41
CA LEU A 94 6.77 -2.80 -18.23
C LEU A 94 7.72 -1.96 -17.35
N GLU A 95 8.96 -2.40 -17.14
CA GLU A 95 9.97 -1.65 -16.39
C GLU A 95 10.28 -0.30 -17.05
N GLU A 96 10.45 -0.27 -18.37
CA GLU A 96 10.65 0.96 -19.14
C GLU A 96 9.45 1.91 -19.05
N GLU A 97 8.22 1.37 -19.19
CA GLU A 97 6.97 2.15 -19.10
C GLU A 97 6.75 2.73 -17.69
N LEU A 98 7.09 1.97 -16.63
CA LEU A 98 7.01 2.41 -15.25
C LEU A 98 8.06 3.49 -14.93
N ALA A 99 9.29 3.34 -15.44
CA ALA A 99 10.33 4.34 -15.33
C ALA A 99 9.88 5.66 -15.97
N ALA A 100 9.39 5.60 -17.21
CA ALA A 100 8.84 6.77 -17.91
C ALA A 100 7.64 7.40 -17.19
N PHE A 101 6.71 6.59 -16.66
CA PHE A 101 5.55 7.07 -15.93
C PHE A 101 5.95 7.81 -14.66
N THR A 102 6.91 7.28 -13.91
CA THR A 102 7.35 7.89 -12.64
C THR A 102 8.42 9.00 -12.83
N GLY A 103 8.89 9.22 -14.07
CA GLY A 103 9.93 10.19 -14.36
C GLY A 103 11.29 9.78 -13.77
N ARG A 104 11.59 8.47 -13.79
CA ARG A 104 12.82 7.87 -13.29
C ARG A 104 13.64 7.30 -14.46
N GLU A 105 14.93 7.05 -14.21
CA GLU A 105 15.79 6.46 -15.24
C GLU A 105 15.44 4.99 -15.47
N ARG A 106 15.17 4.24 -14.38
CA ARG A 106 14.84 2.82 -14.45
C ARG A 106 13.85 2.39 -13.39
N ALA A 107 13.22 1.26 -13.63
CA ALA A 107 12.40 0.54 -12.65
C ALA A 107 12.80 -0.94 -12.59
N LEU A 108 12.44 -1.60 -11.49
CA LEU A 108 12.69 -3.03 -11.24
C LEU A 108 11.44 -3.67 -10.68
N LEU A 109 10.97 -4.75 -11.29
CA LEU A 109 9.76 -5.46 -10.90
C LEU A 109 9.97 -6.42 -9.72
N PHE A 110 8.96 -6.52 -8.88
CA PHE A 110 8.85 -7.47 -7.77
C PHE A 110 7.46 -8.10 -7.76
N SER A 111 7.34 -9.32 -7.20
CA SER A 111 6.04 -10.00 -7.13
C SER A 111 5.05 -9.32 -6.17
N SER A 112 5.49 -8.53 -5.22
CA SER A 112 4.61 -7.75 -4.32
C SER A 112 5.34 -6.55 -3.71
N GLY A 113 4.59 -5.54 -3.22
CA GLY A 113 5.15 -4.40 -2.47
C GLY A 113 5.90 -4.84 -1.22
N TYR A 114 5.43 -5.91 -0.57
CA TYR A 114 6.13 -6.48 0.58
C TYR A 114 7.54 -6.96 0.20
N MET A 115 7.68 -7.67 -0.92
CA MET A 115 8.97 -8.15 -1.43
C MET A 115 9.85 -7.01 -1.94
N ALA A 116 9.26 -5.97 -2.55
CA ALA A 116 9.99 -4.78 -2.96
C ALA A 116 10.62 -4.08 -1.75
N ASN A 117 9.85 -3.82 -0.71
CA ASN A 117 10.32 -3.17 0.52
C ASN A 117 11.42 -3.98 1.22
N LEU A 118 11.22 -5.32 1.35
CA LEU A 118 12.24 -6.22 1.90
C LEU A 118 13.52 -6.22 1.06
N GLY A 119 13.39 -6.25 -0.26
CA GLY A 119 14.52 -6.27 -1.19
C GLY A 119 15.33 -4.99 -1.12
N VAL A 120 14.65 -3.83 -1.16
CA VAL A 120 15.30 -2.51 -1.16
C VAL A 120 16.02 -2.24 0.16
N ILE A 121 15.30 -2.30 1.28
CA ILE A 121 15.88 -1.97 2.58
C ILE A 121 16.97 -2.97 2.93
N GLY A 122 16.74 -4.28 2.69
CA GLY A 122 17.75 -5.30 2.95
C GLY A 122 18.97 -5.25 2.03
N ALA A 123 18.88 -4.63 0.84
CA ALA A 123 20.02 -4.40 -0.03
C ALA A 123 20.83 -3.16 0.36
N LEU A 124 20.15 -2.11 0.86
CA LEU A 124 20.75 -0.79 1.09
C LEU A 124 21.19 -0.55 2.53
N THR A 125 20.76 -1.38 3.49
CA THR A 125 21.08 -1.18 4.91
C THR A 125 21.54 -2.47 5.56
N ASP A 126 22.40 -2.32 6.57
CA ASP A 126 22.90 -3.41 7.40
C ASP A 126 22.90 -3.02 8.90
N ARG A 127 23.52 -3.87 9.74
CA ARG A 127 23.58 -3.67 11.21
C ARG A 127 24.27 -2.37 11.68
N HIS A 128 25.01 -1.70 10.82
CA HIS A 128 25.71 -0.45 11.14
C HIS A 128 24.87 0.78 10.79
N ASP A 129 23.82 0.58 9.99
CA ASP A 129 22.96 1.63 9.50
C ASP A 129 21.73 1.86 10.39
N GLN A 130 21.02 2.95 10.12
CA GLN A 130 19.75 3.26 10.75
C GLN A 130 18.64 3.36 9.71
N VAL A 131 17.46 2.83 10.05
CA VAL A 131 16.21 3.10 9.35
C VAL A 131 15.33 3.95 10.26
N LEU A 132 15.03 5.18 9.83
CA LEU A 132 14.09 6.08 10.49
C LEU A 132 12.73 5.98 9.79
N ALA A 133 11.73 5.48 10.50
CA ALA A 133 10.42 5.16 9.96
C ALA A 133 9.29 5.91 10.65
N ASP A 134 8.25 6.30 9.91
CA ASP A 134 7.00 6.74 10.52
C ASP A 134 6.37 5.59 11.33
N ARG A 135 5.76 5.91 12.48
CA ARG A 135 5.12 4.91 13.34
C ARG A 135 3.97 4.19 12.64
N ALA A 136 3.27 4.87 11.73
CA ALA A 136 2.12 4.33 11.00
C ALA A 136 2.48 3.61 9.69
N ASN A 137 3.78 3.51 9.36
CA ASN A 137 4.24 2.82 8.15
C ASN A 137 3.71 1.39 8.05
N HIS A 138 3.50 0.96 6.82
CA HIS A 138 3.11 -0.40 6.49
C HIS A 138 4.11 -1.43 7.08
N ALA A 139 3.58 -2.57 7.51
CA ALA A 139 4.35 -3.63 8.17
C ALA A 139 5.60 -4.05 7.37
N SER A 140 5.52 -4.07 6.03
CA SER A 140 6.65 -4.45 5.17
C SER A 140 7.87 -3.55 5.32
N LEU A 141 7.70 -2.24 5.52
CA LEU A 141 8.80 -1.30 5.77
C LEU A 141 9.47 -1.57 7.13
N LEU A 142 8.65 -1.83 8.15
CA LEU A 142 9.15 -2.13 9.49
C LEU A 142 9.85 -3.49 9.57
N ASP A 143 9.29 -4.50 8.90
CA ASP A 143 9.86 -5.85 8.88
C ASP A 143 11.13 -5.89 8.03
N ALA A 144 11.17 -5.15 6.92
CA ALA A 144 12.38 -4.98 6.12
C ALA A 144 13.53 -4.39 6.93
N ALA A 145 13.27 -3.32 7.71
CA ALA A 145 14.26 -2.72 8.58
C ALA A 145 14.77 -3.68 9.68
N ARG A 146 13.87 -4.49 10.25
CA ARG A 146 14.26 -5.50 11.24
C ARG A 146 15.12 -6.62 10.62
N LEU A 147 14.72 -7.10 9.45
CA LEU A 147 15.40 -8.20 8.74
C LEU A 147 16.76 -7.79 8.17
N SER A 148 16.95 -6.52 7.82
CA SER A 148 18.25 -6.01 7.38
C SER A 148 19.29 -5.98 8.52
N GLY A 149 18.81 -6.01 9.77
CA GLY A 149 19.62 -5.84 10.96
C GLY A 149 19.89 -4.38 11.31
N ALA A 150 19.45 -3.42 10.49
CA ALA A 150 19.62 -1.99 10.75
C ALA A 150 18.89 -1.55 12.03
N ARG A 151 19.39 -0.51 12.66
CA ARG A 151 18.75 0.07 13.84
C ARG A 151 17.44 0.77 13.46
N LEU A 152 16.32 0.09 13.66
CA LEU A 152 15.00 0.68 13.42
C LEU A 152 14.64 1.70 14.51
N ARG A 153 14.37 2.94 14.12
CA ARG A 153 13.78 3.99 14.97
C ARG A 153 12.47 4.49 14.35
N ARG A 154 11.48 4.74 15.22
CA ARG A 154 10.14 5.13 14.77
C ARG A 154 9.75 6.47 15.38
N TYR A 155 9.56 7.49 14.53
CA TYR A 155 9.03 8.78 14.98
C TYR A 155 7.50 8.77 15.06
N ALA A 156 6.94 9.71 15.82
CA ALA A 156 5.51 9.88 15.94
C ALA A 156 4.92 10.25 14.56
N HIS A 157 3.76 9.68 14.25
CA HIS A 157 3.14 9.79 12.94
C HIS A 157 3.02 11.25 12.47
N GLY A 158 3.57 11.55 11.29
CA GLY A 158 3.58 12.86 10.67
C GLY A 158 4.40 13.94 11.42
N ASP A 159 5.06 13.62 12.52
CA ASP A 159 5.78 14.58 13.38
C ASP A 159 7.23 14.78 12.91
N MET A 160 7.45 15.82 12.12
CA MET A 160 8.76 16.14 11.57
C MET A 160 9.75 16.66 12.64
N ALA A 161 9.25 17.33 13.68
CA ALA A 161 10.10 17.80 14.79
C ALA A 161 10.67 16.61 15.58
N HIS A 162 9.83 15.60 15.87
CA HIS A 162 10.28 14.37 16.50
C HIS A 162 11.24 13.57 15.61
N ALA A 163 10.97 13.51 14.29
CA ALA A 163 11.90 12.88 13.33
C ALA A 163 13.28 13.56 13.35
N GLU A 164 13.32 14.89 13.31
CA GLU A 164 14.57 15.66 13.36
C GLU A 164 15.31 15.49 14.69
N GLN A 165 14.61 15.54 15.81
CA GLN A 165 15.18 15.26 17.14
C GLN A 165 15.86 13.90 17.20
N MET A 166 15.26 12.87 16.59
CA MET A 166 15.85 11.53 16.53
C MET A 166 17.14 11.49 15.70
N LEU A 167 17.21 12.24 14.59
CA LEU A 167 18.42 12.35 13.77
C LEU A 167 19.54 13.07 14.50
N LEU A 168 19.24 14.16 15.21
CA LEU A 168 20.22 14.93 16.00
C LEU A 168 20.76 14.11 17.18
N ALA A 169 19.91 13.39 17.90
CA ALA A 169 20.33 12.53 19.02
C ALA A 169 21.28 11.40 18.59
N GLN A 170 21.15 10.93 17.34
CA GLN A 170 22.10 9.95 16.80
C GLN A 170 23.50 10.54 16.61
N ARG A 171 23.59 11.74 16.06
CA ARG A 171 24.89 12.41 15.83
C ARG A 171 25.62 12.69 17.14
N ALA A 172 24.91 13.19 18.15
CA ALA A 172 25.46 13.44 19.48
C ALA A 172 25.95 12.17 20.19
N GLY A 173 25.26 11.03 19.97
CA GLY A 173 25.66 9.73 20.55
C GLY A 173 26.82 9.03 19.81
N GLY A 174 27.06 9.39 18.56
CA GLY A 174 28.13 8.84 17.70
C GLY A 174 29.51 9.45 18.01
N GLU A 175 29.56 10.64 18.60
CA GLU A 175 30.83 11.29 18.97
C GLU A 175 31.53 10.67 20.20
N THR A 176 30.84 9.80 20.95
CA THR A 176 31.39 9.15 22.16
C THR A 176 31.78 7.69 22.02
N GLY A 177 31.54 7.10 20.84
CA GLY A 177 31.90 5.71 20.53
C GLY A 177 32.97 5.65 19.44
N GLU A 178 34.07 4.93 19.69
CA GLU A 178 35.12 4.66 18.72
C GLU A 178 34.53 4.34 17.35
N SER A 179 34.94 5.06 16.32
CA SER A 179 34.60 4.78 14.92
C SER A 179 35.08 3.37 14.60
N HIS A 180 34.20 2.39 14.70
CA HIS A 180 34.48 1.05 14.20
C HIS A 180 34.55 1.14 12.67
N LYS A 181 35.76 1.36 12.18
CA LYS A 181 36.11 1.18 10.79
C LYS A 181 35.91 -0.30 10.46
N SER A 182 34.74 -0.65 9.91
CA SER A 182 34.60 -1.93 9.25
C SER A 182 35.48 -1.93 7.99
N ASN A 183 36.20 -3.03 7.75
CA ASN A 183 37.05 -3.22 6.60
C ASN A 183 36.27 -2.93 5.29
N GLY A 184 36.48 -1.73 4.71
CA GLY A 184 35.99 -1.36 3.39
C GLY A 184 34.60 -0.72 3.29
N ALA A 185 33.89 -0.46 4.41
CA ALA A 185 32.56 0.17 4.38
C ALA A 185 32.62 1.62 4.87
N GLY A 186 31.84 2.48 4.22
CA GLY A 186 31.69 3.89 4.53
C GLY A 186 31.12 4.17 5.93
N THR A 187 30.97 5.44 6.27
CA THR A 187 30.28 5.91 7.48
C THR A 187 28.85 5.38 7.54
N ALA A 188 28.37 5.01 8.75
CA ALA A 188 27.00 4.59 9.00
C ALA A 188 26.00 5.57 8.36
N THR A 189 25.04 5.04 7.63
CA THR A 189 24.04 5.83 6.89
C THR A 189 22.67 5.77 7.55
N THR A 190 21.82 6.74 7.24
CA THR A 190 20.42 6.72 7.65
C THR A 190 19.52 6.69 6.42
N LEU A 191 18.62 5.73 6.38
CA LEU A 191 17.54 5.65 5.43
C LEU A 191 16.24 6.09 6.10
N ILE A 192 15.62 7.16 5.61
CA ILE A 192 14.28 7.58 6.02
C ILE A 192 13.28 6.83 5.13
N VAL A 193 12.26 6.20 5.74
CA VAL A 193 11.24 5.45 5.01
C VAL A 193 9.85 5.88 5.42
N THR A 194 8.95 6.05 4.46
CA THR A 194 7.55 6.40 4.71
C THR A 194 6.62 5.79 3.66
N ASP A 195 5.37 5.50 4.06
CA ASP A 195 4.28 5.39 3.09
C ASP A 195 4.01 6.79 2.50
N GLY A 196 3.63 6.88 1.24
CA GLY A 196 3.16 8.12 0.61
C GLY A 196 1.74 8.46 1.05
N VAL A 197 0.87 7.43 1.06
CA VAL A 197 -0.48 7.48 1.65
C VAL A 197 -0.59 6.35 2.65
N PHE A 198 -0.96 6.66 3.89
CA PHE A 198 -1.08 5.67 4.95
C PHE A 198 -2.34 4.83 4.79
N SER A 199 -2.17 3.52 4.72
CA SER A 199 -3.21 2.58 4.28
C SER A 199 -4.42 2.49 5.21
N MET A 200 -4.27 2.83 6.50
CA MET A 200 -5.32 2.69 7.50
C MET A 200 -6.05 4.01 7.80
N ASP A 201 -5.40 5.14 7.62
CA ASP A 201 -5.92 6.47 7.90
C ASP A 201 -6.23 7.28 6.64
N GLY A 202 -5.62 6.92 5.50
CA GLY A 202 -5.83 7.59 4.21
C GLY A 202 -5.22 8.98 4.13
N ASP A 203 -4.43 9.37 5.09
CA ASP A 203 -3.71 10.64 5.08
C ASP A 203 -2.44 10.55 4.23
N VAL A 204 -1.97 11.70 3.79
CA VAL A 204 -0.81 11.84 2.91
C VAL A 204 0.41 12.22 3.74
N ALA A 205 1.53 11.55 3.52
CA ALA A 205 2.79 11.86 4.16
C ALA A 205 3.26 13.30 3.82
N PRO A 206 3.91 14.00 4.76
CA PRO A 206 4.47 15.33 4.52
C PRO A 206 5.78 15.24 3.71
N VAL A 207 5.69 14.74 2.46
CA VAL A 207 6.86 14.40 1.62
C VAL A 207 7.79 15.59 1.43
N SER A 208 7.27 16.81 1.22
CA SER A 208 8.11 18.02 1.08
C SER A 208 8.93 18.30 2.34
N ALA A 209 8.35 18.10 3.53
CA ALA A 209 9.07 18.28 4.79
C ALA A 209 10.09 17.17 5.02
N LEU A 210 9.75 15.92 4.64
CA LEU A 210 10.68 14.78 4.69
C LEU A 210 11.86 14.96 3.74
N THR A 211 11.64 15.47 2.52
CA THR A 211 12.74 15.77 1.59
C THR A 211 13.67 16.84 2.14
N ALA A 212 13.13 17.93 2.70
CA ALA A 212 13.93 18.95 3.35
C ALA A 212 14.72 18.41 4.55
N LEU A 213 14.10 17.55 5.35
CA LEU A 213 14.76 16.87 6.48
C LEU A 213 15.89 15.97 5.99
N ALA A 214 15.63 15.12 5.00
CA ALA A 214 16.61 14.21 4.42
C ALA A 214 17.83 14.97 3.86
N GLN A 215 17.61 16.07 3.15
CA GLN A 215 18.67 16.91 2.60
C GLN A 215 19.52 17.56 3.71
N ARG A 216 18.89 18.18 4.74
CA ARG A 216 19.62 18.81 5.84
C ARG A 216 20.50 17.82 6.62
N HIS A 217 20.05 16.59 6.73
CA HIS A 217 20.73 15.55 7.49
C HIS A 217 21.52 14.56 6.64
N HIS A 218 21.65 14.79 5.32
CA HIS A 218 22.34 13.91 4.37
C HIS A 218 21.87 12.45 4.44
N CYS A 219 20.56 12.26 4.55
CA CYS A 219 19.90 10.94 4.57
C CYS A 219 19.32 10.63 3.20
N ALA A 220 19.25 9.35 2.84
CA ALA A 220 18.43 8.90 1.72
C ALA A 220 16.94 8.84 2.16
N LEU A 221 16.02 9.11 1.21
CA LEU A 221 14.57 9.02 1.43
C LEU A 221 13.96 7.97 0.50
N MET A 222 13.20 7.05 1.08
CA MET A 222 12.37 6.07 0.38
C MET A 222 10.91 6.35 0.64
N VAL A 223 10.10 6.43 -0.42
CA VAL A 223 8.65 6.58 -0.34
C VAL A 223 7.99 5.36 -0.97
N ASP A 224 7.17 4.65 -0.18
CA ASP A 224 6.25 3.63 -0.67
C ASP A 224 4.91 4.29 -1.00
N ASP A 225 4.71 4.56 -2.28
CA ASP A 225 3.52 5.24 -2.79
C ASP A 225 2.47 4.28 -3.37
N ALA A 226 2.35 3.10 -2.75
CA ALA A 226 1.45 2.05 -3.18
C ALA A 226 -0.03 2.46 -3.22
N HIS A 227 -0.43 3.46 -2.44
CA HIS A 227 -1.80 4.00 -2.41
C HIS A 227 -1.95 5.34 -3.15
N GLY A 228 -0.87 5.97 -3.55
CA GLY A 228 -0.89 7.26 -4.26
C GLY A 228 -0.76 7.12 -5.77
N LEU A 229 0.13 6.23 -6.25
CA LEU A 229 0.34 6.02 -7.68
C LEU A 229 -0.94 5.54 -8.39
N GLY A 230 -1.25 6.16 -9.52
CA GLY A 230 -2.50 5.99 -10.26
C GLY A 230 -3.69 6.78 -9.71
N VAL A 231 -3.64 7.25 -8.45
CA VAL A 231 -4.76 7.82 -7.69
C VAL A 231 -4.63 9.32 -7.50
N ILE A 232 -3.46 9.79 -7.07
CA ILE A 232 -3.21 11.16 -6.63
C ILE A 232 -2.27 11.86 -7.62
N GLY A 233 -2.38 13.19 -7.67
CA GLY A 233 -1.66 14.03 -8.63
C GLY A 233 -2.44 14.21 -9.93
N ALA A 234 -2.15 15.26 -10.65
CA ALA A 234 -2.86 15.63 -11.88
C ALA A 234 -2.74 14.54 -12.96
N SER A 235 -1.55 13.93 -13.09
CA SER A 235 -1.29 12.83 -14.03
C SER A 235 -1.32 11.44 -13.36
N GLY A 236 -1.62 11.36 -12.06
CA GLY A 236 -1.65 10.12 -11.29
C GLY A 236 -0.27 9.61 -10.88
N ARG A 237 0.74 10.48 -10.84
CA ARG A 237 2.10 10.13 -10.40
C ARG A 237 2.28 10.10 -8.88
N GLY A 238 1.19 10.13 -8.15
CA GLY A 238 1.18 9.90 -6.71
C GLY A 238 1.56 11.11 -5.87
N THR A 239 2.03 10.82 -4.66
CA THR A 239 2.31 11.82 -3.63
C THR A 239 3.46 12.76 -3.98
N LEU A 240 4.43 12.30 -4.77
CA LEU A 240 5.53 13.16 -5.22
C LEU A 240 5.04 14.26 -6.15
N GLU A 241 4.14 13.93 -7.08
CA GLU A 241 3.50 14.93 -7.95
C GLU A 241 2.63 15.89 -7.14
N LEU A 242 1.81 15.38 -6.23
CA LEU A 242 0.94 16.18 -5.37
C LEU A 242 1.73 17.21 -4.56
N THR A 243 2.88 16.81 -4.03
CA THR A 243 3.69 17.66 -3.14
C THR A 243 4.75 18.47 -3.88
N GLY A 244 4.90 18.28 -5.18
CA GLY A 244 5.94 18.93 -6.00
C GLY A 244 7.36 18.47 -5.66
N ALA A 245 7.51 17.30 -5.02
CA ALA A 245 8.81 16.78 -4.65
C ALA A 245 9.59 16.34 -5.90
N ALA A 246 10.80 16.89 -6.06
CA ALA A 246 11.67 16.50 -7.16
C ALA A 246 12.10 15.03 -7.04
N SER A 247 12.24 14.35 -8.17
CA SER A 247 12.62 12.94 -8.19
C SER A 247 13.97 12.68 -7.51
N GLN A 248 14.92 13.61 -7.64
CA GLN A 248 16.25 13.52 -7.03
C GLN A 248 16.19 13.64 -5.48
N ALA A 249 15.18 14.33 -4.93
CA ALA A 249 15.00 14.48 -3.49
C ALA A 249 14.40 13.22 -2.84
N VAL A 250 13.80 12.33 -3.65
CA VAL A 250 13.26 11.03 -3.24
C VAL A 250 13.90 9.96 -4.12
N PRO A 251 15.15 9.55 -3.87
CA PRO A 251 15.88 8.64 -4.76
C PRO A 251 15.22 7.26 -4.93
N ILE A 252 14.41 6.83 -3.95
CA ILE A 252 13.80 5.50 -3.95
C ILE A 252 12.27 5.64 -3.91
N LEU A 253 11.60 5.28 -5.00
CA LEU A 253 10.14 5.24 -5.10
C LEU A 253 9.69 3.78 -5.24
N VAL A 254 8.78 3.36 -4.38
CA VAL A 254 8.12 2.04 -4.47
C VAL A 254 6.67 2.23 -4.88
N GLY A 255 6.19 1.37 -5.76
CA GLY A 255 4.80 1.33 -6.19
C GLY A 255 4.26 -0.08 -6.30
N THR A 256 2.93 -0.21 -6.38
CA THR A 256 2.27 -1.50 -6.57
C THR A 256 1.40 -1.50 -7.81
N LEU A 257 1.35 -2.66 -8.47
CA LEU A 257 0.47 -2.92 -9.61
C LEU A 257 -0.86 -3.54 -9.17
N GLY A 258 -0.92 -4.04 -7.93
CA GLY A 258 -2.08 -4.75 -7.38
C GLY A 258 -3.19 -3.87 -6.78
N LYS A 259 -3.17 -2.56 -7.04
CA LYS A 259 -4.19 -1.61 -6.55
C LYS A 259 -4.77 -0.80 -7.71
N ALA A 260 -4.41 0.46 -7.85
CA ALA A 260 -4.96 1.34 -8.90
C ALA A 260 -4.79 0.80 -10.32
N PHE A 261 -3.73 0.06 -10.59
CA PHE A 261 -3.49 -0.51 -11.92
C PHE A 261 -4.22 -1.84 -12.18
N GLY A 262 -4.98 -2.37 -11.21
CA GLY A 262 -5.91 -3.48 -11.38
C GLY A 262 -5.28 -4.86 -11.59
N THR A 263 -3.99 -5.06 -11.30
CA THR A 263 -3.28 -6.33 -11.58
C THR A 263 -2.60 -6.91 -10.32
N PHE A 264 -1.36 -7.35 -10.45
CA PHE A 264 -0.57 -7.92 -9.36
C PHE A 264 0.91 -7.56 -9.56
N GLY A 265 1.64 -7.42 -8.45
CA GLY A 265 3.06 -7.10 -8.47
C GLY A 265 3.36 -5.73 -7.89
N ALA A 266 4.64 -5.38 -7.93
CA ALA A 266 5.15 -4.11 -7.46
C ALA A 266 6.42 -3.73 -8.22
N PHE A 267 6.90 -2.52 -8.01
CA PHE A 267 8.14 -2.06 -8.61
C PHE A 267 8.86 -1.08 -7.69
N VAL A 268 10.14 -0.96 -7.94
CA VAL A 268 11.01 0.09 -7.40
C VAL A 268 11.50 0.94 -8.56
N ALA A 269 11.45 2.26 -8.43
CA ALA A 269 11.93 3.18 -9.46
C ALA A 269 12.95 4.16 -8.86
N GLY A 270 14.03 4.41 -9.59
CA GLY A 270 15.14 5.26 -9.17
C GLY A 270 16.11 5.54 -10.32
N ASP A 271 17.33 5.93 -9.98
CA ASP A 271 18.42 6.07 -10.96
C ASP A 271 18.95 4.69 -11.42
N ALA A 272 19.73 4.69 -12.47
CA ALA A 272 20.28 3.46 -13.07
C ALA A 272 21.20 2.71 -12.08
N ALA A 273 22.03 3.43 -11.34
CA ALA A 273 22.96 2.85 -10.38
C ALA A 273 22.26 2.14 -9.24
N LEU A 274 21.16 2.73 -8.70
CA LEU A 274 20.33 2.10 -7.69
C LEU A 274 19.73 0.79 -8.22
N ILE A 275 19.12 0.83 -9.39
CA ILE A 275 18.48 -0.36 -9.96
C ILE A 275 19.49 -1.46 -10.24
N ASP A 276 20.64 -1.14 -10.81
CA ASP A 276 21.71 -2.11 -11.04
C ASP A 276 22.23 -2.71 -9.73
N TYR A 277 22.35 -1.91 -8.67
CA TYR A 277 22.73 -2.40 -7.36
C TYR A 277 21.68 -3.33 -6.76
N LEU A 278 20.38 -2.98 -6.87
CA LEU A 278 19.28 -3.83 -6.38
C LEU A 278 19.24 -5.18 -7.12
N ILE A 279 19.49 -5.21 -8.42
CA ILE A 279 19.61 -6.46 -9.19
C ILE A 279 20.67 -7.39 -8.60
N GLN A 280 21.77 -6.85 -8.07
CA GLN A 280 22.86 -7.64 -7.48
C GLN A 280 22.62 -8.03 -6.02
N ARG A 281 21.78 -7.29 -5.28
CA ARG A 281 21.72 -7.40 -3.82
C ARG A 281 20.33 -7.72 -3.26
N ALA A 282 19.26 -7.38 -3.96
CA ALA A 282 17.90 -7.59 -3.46
C ALA A 282 17.53 -9.08 -3.47
N ARG A 283 17.60 -9.71 -2.30
CA ARG A 283 17.36 -11.16 -2.16
C ARG A 283 15.98 -11.60 -2.63
N THR A 284 14.95 -10.76 -2.44
CA THR A 284 13.59 -11.03 -2.88
C THR A 284 13.39 -10.87 -4.40
N TYR A 285 14.36 -10.33 -5.11
CA TYR A 285 14.44 -10.33 -6.56
C TYR A 285 15.25 -11.53 -7.08
N ILE A 286 16.43 -11.76 -6.49
CA ILE A 286 17.38 -12.78 -6.95
C ILE A 286 16.82 -14.20 -6.77
N TYR A 287 16.20 -14.48 -5.61
CA TYR A 287 15.85 -15.83 -5.17
C TYR A 287 14.36 -16.13 -5.27
N THR A 288 13.65 -15.46 -6.19
CA THR A 288 12.24 -15.72 -6.43
C THR A 288 11.95 -15.92 -7.91
N THR A 289 10.93 -16.71 -8.23
CA THR A 289 10.42 -16.82 -9.59
C THR A 289 9.86 -15.46 -10.03
N ALA A 290 10.13 -15.07 -11.27
CA ALA A 290 9.58 -13.88 -11.88
C ALA A 290 8.05 -13.94 -11.91
N LEU A 291 7.41 -12.79 -11.87
CA LEU A 291 5.96 -12.74 -12.04
C LEU A 291 5.57 -13.27 -13.44
N PRO A 292 4.36 -13.86 -13.61
CA PRO A 292 3.97 -14.38 -14.92
C PRO A 292 3.99 -13.29 -16.01
N PRO A 293 4.49 -13.58 -17.23
CA PRO A 293 4.51 -12.62 -18.34
C PRO A 293 3.13 -12.02 -18.65
N ALA A 294 2.06 -12.82 -18.51
CA ALA A 294 0.69 -12.38 -18.69
C ALA A 294 0.28 -11.26 -17.70
N VAL A 295 0.78 -11.34 -16.46
CA VAL A 295 0.56 -10.29 -15.46
C VAL A 295 1.32 -9.01 -15.84
N ALA A 296 2.53 -9.13 -16.37
CA ALA A 296 3.28 -7.97 -16.87
C ALA A 296 2.56 -7.30 -18.04
N ALA A 297 2.06 -8.08 -19.01
CA ALA A 297 1.28 -7.57 -20.15
C ALA A 297 -0.03 -6.88 -19.70
N ALA A 298 -0.76 -7.48 -18.77
CA ALA A 298 -1.96 -6.85 -18.19
C ALA A 298 -1.61 -5.55 -17.45
N SER A 299 -0.47 -5.51 -16.73
CA SER A 299 -0.02 -4.33 -15.98
C SER A 299 0.35 -3.18 -16.92
N ARG A 300 0.94 -3.46 -18.08
CA ARG A 300 1.19 -2.47 -19.14
C ARG A 300 -0.13 -1.86 -19.65
N ALA A 301 -1.14 -2.71 -19.89
CA ALA A 301 -2.48 -2.24 -20.25
C ALA A 301 -3.11 -1.39 -19.15
N GLY A 302 -3.00 -1.80 -17.89
CA GLY A 302 -3.50 -1.06 -16.71
C GLY A 302 -2.81 0.30 -16.55
N LEU A 303 -1.48 0.35 -16.71
CA LEU A 303 -0.70 1.59 -16.68
C LEU A 303 -1.11 2.55 -17.80
N ARG A 304 -1.28 2.03 -19.03
CA ARG A 304 -1.76 2.81 -20.17
C ARG A 304 -3.14 3.41 -19.89
N LEU A 305 -4.10 2.60 -19.46
CA LEU A 305 -5.46 3.06 -19.12
C LEU A 305 -5.45 4.10 -17.99
N ALA A 306 -4.67 3.89 -16.94
CA ALA A 306 -4.55 4.86 -15.85
C ALA A 306 -3.99 6.21 -16.33
N ARG A 307 -3.16 6.22 -17.38
CA ARG A 307 -2.63 7.44 -18.01
C ARG A 307 -3.62 8.10 -18.98
N GLU A 308 -4.34 7.31 -19.76
CA GLU A 308 -5.24 7.81 -20.82
C GLU A 308 -6.60 8.19 -20.28
N GLU A 309 -7.15 7.42 -19.36
CA GLU A 309 -8.49 7.60 -18.81
C GLU A 309 -8.48 8.47 -17.54
N HIS A 310 -8.12 9.74 -17.68
CA HIS A 310 -8.07 10.72 -16.58
C HIS A 310 -9.40 10.83 -15.82
N TRP A 311 -10.51 10.62 -16.53
CA TRP A 311 -11.85 10.65 -15.95
C TRP A 311 -12.02 9.71 -14.76
N ARG A 312 -11.25 8.60 -14.66
CA ARG A 312 -11.33 7.69 -13.52
C ARG A 312 -10.85 8.34 -12.23
N ARG A 313 -9.75 9.10 -12.28
CA ARG A 313 -9.26 9.85 -11.12
C ARG A 313 -10.23 10.96 -10.71
N GLU A 314 -10.75 11.70 -11.69
CA GLU A 314 -11.76 12.75 -11.46
C GLU A 314 -13.02 12.15 -10.84
N ARG A 315 -13.48 11.03 -11.38
CA ARG A 315 -14.62 10.29 -10.85
C ARG A 315 -14.39 9.84 -9.40
N LEU A 316 -13.23 9.22 -9.14
CA LEU A 316 -12.84 8.77 -7.81
C LEU A 316 -12.80 9.91 -6.80
N HIS A 317 -12.25 11.05 -7.20
CA HIS A 317 -12.23 12.26 -6.38
C HIS A 317 -13.66 12.78 -6.10
N THR A 318 -14.50 12.87 -7.13
CA THR A 318 -15.90 13.29 -7.01
C THR A 318 -16.68 12.38 -6.06
N LEU A 319 -16.53 11.05 -6.18
CA LEU A 319 -17.18 10.09 -5.28
C LEU A 319 -16.67 10.22 -3.84
N THR A 320 -15.39 10.49 -3.67
CA THR A 320 -14.80 10.72 -2.33
C THR A 320 -15.42 11.96 -1.67
N LEU A 321 -15.49 13.06 -2.39
CA LEU A 321 -16.13 14.29 -1.89
C LEU A 321 -17.63 14.09 -1.60
N ARG A 322 -18.35 13.39 -2.49
CA ARG A 322 -19.77 13.04 -2.32
C ARG A 322 -20.00 12.26 -1.04
N PHE A 323 -19.24 11.18 -0.83
CA PHE A 323 -19.34 10.36 0.37
C PHE A 323 -19.06 11.16 1.64
N ARG A 324 -18.01 11.98 1.65
CA ARG A 324 -17.65 12.84 2.78
C ARG A 324 -18.74 13.87 3.11
N ALA A 325 -19.29 14.50 2.08
CA ALA A 325 -20.37 15.48 2.26
C ALA A 325 -21.64 14.81 2.84
N ALA A 326 -22.04 13.65 2.32
CA ALA A 326 -23.17 12.88 2.83
C ALA A 326 -22.95 12.43 4.29
N ALA A 327 -21.78 11.88 4.60
CA ALA A 327 -21.41 11.48 5.96
C ALA A 327 -21.44 12.66 6.94
N ALA A 328 -20.91 13.82 6.55
CA ALA A 328 -20.92 15.03 7.36
C ALA A 328 -22.36 15.52 7.64
N ALA A 329 -23.23 15.52 6.63
CA ALA A 329 -24.65 15.88 6.78
C ALA A 329 -25.42 14.94 7.75
N LEU A 330 -24.94 13.69 7.87
CA LEU A 330 -25.50 12.66 8.77
C LEU A 330 -24.77 12.58 10.13
N ALA A 331 -23.85 13.51 10.40
CA ALA A 331 -23.02 13.56 11.61
C ALA A 331 -22.18 12.29 11.86
N VAL A 332 -21.75 11.61 10.80
CA VAL A 332 -20.81 10.47 10.87
C VAL A 332 -19.37 11.02 10.92
N PRO A 333 -18.60 10.77 11.99
CA PRO A 333 -17.30 11.41 12.23
C PRO A 333 -16.17 10.68 11.45
N LEU A 334 -16.10 10.88 10.14
CA LEU A 334 -15.00 10.36 9.33
C LEU A 334 -13.66 11.01 9.71
N GLY A 335 -12.58 10.26 9.56
CA GLY A 335 -11.22 10.81 9.66
C GLY A 335 -10.92 11.93 8.67
N ALA A 336 -9.78 12.59 8.81
CA ALA A 336 -9.38 13.76 8.01
C ALA A 336 -8.90 13.42 6.57
N SER A 337 -9.00 12.16 6.14
CA SER A 337 -8.52 11.73 4.82
C SER A 337 -9.21 12.47 3.67
N THR A 338 -8.41 12.91 2.71
CA THR A 338 -8.88 13.43 1.41
C THR A 338 -8.73 12.42 0.27
N THR A 339 -8.22 11.23 0.56
CA THR A 339 -8.00 10.15 -0.40
C THR A 339 -9.21 9.22 -0.49
N PRO A 340 -9.24 8.25 -1.40
CA PRO A 340 -10.32 7.26 -1.47
C PRO A 340 -10.45 6.34 -0.25
N ILE A 341 -9.49 6.36 0.66
CA ILE A 341 -9.52 5.62 1.92
C ILE A 341 -10.19 6.50 2.98
N GLN A 342 -11.36 6.09 3.45
CA GLN A 342 -12.20 6.85 4.38
C GLN A 342 -12.37 6.07 5.68
N PRO A 343 -11.56 6.33 6.71
CA PRO A 343 -11.67 5.65 7.99
C PRO A 343 -12.79 6.24 8.85
N LEU A 344 -13.58 5.37 9.47
CA LEU A 344 -14.48 5.69 10.58
C LEU A 344 -13.94 5.03 11.84
N ILE A 345 -13.26 5.80 12.68
CA ILE A 345 -12.69 5.28 13.93
C ILE A 345 -13.83 5.10 14.95
N VAL A 346 -14.01 3.86 15.40
CA VAL A 346 -15.04 3.50 16.37
C VAL A 346 -14.47 3.14 17.75
N GLY A 347 -13.16 2.88 17.82
CA GLY A 347 -12.42 2.60 19.06
C GLY A 347 -12.46 1.13 19.45
N ASP A 348 -13.63 0.59 19.73
CA ASP A 348 -13.85 -0.77 20.22
C ASP A 348 -13.91 -1.80 19.08
N SER A 349 -13.27 -2.97 19.28
CA SER A 349 -13.17 -4.04 18.26
C SER A 349 -14.50 -4.76 18.03
N ALA A 350 -15.27 -4.98 19.10
CA ALA A 350 -16.57 -5.66 18.99
C ALA A 350 -17.56 -4.78 18.25
N TRP A 351 -17.55 -3.46 18.54
CA TRP A 351 -18.39 -2.51 17.82
C TRP A 351 -18.00 -2.38 16.34
N ALA A 352 -16.70 -2.34 16.02
CA ALA A 352 -16.25 -2.33 14.63
C ALA A 352 -16.77 -3.56 13.85
N LEU A 353 -16.74 -4.73 14.48
CA LEU A 353 -17.29 -5.96 13.89
C LEU A 353 -18.80 -5.89 13.71
N ALA A 354 -19.54 -5.49 14.76
CA ALA A 354 -21.00 -5.40 14.71
C ALA A 354 -21.47 -4.42 13.62
N LEU A 355 -20.79 -3.27 13.49
CA LEU A 355 -21.10 -2.30 12.45
C LEU A 355 -20.78 -2.82 11.03
N SER A 356 -19.66 -3.53 10.88
CA SER A 356 -19.30 -4.19 9.60
C SER A 356 -20.33 -5.25 9.22
N GLU A 357 -20.81 -6.05 10.19
CA GLU A 357 -21.84 -7.07 9.98
C GLU A 357 -23.20 -6.43 9.64
N ALA A 358 -23.60 -5.38 10.33
CA ALA A 358 -24.84 -4.65 10.03
C ALA A 358 -24.83 -4.06 8.61
N LEU A 359 -23.69 -3.50 8.17
CA LEU A 359 -23.51 -3.04 6.80
C LEU A 359 -23.57 -4.20 5.78
N MET A 360 -22.99 -5.36 6.12
CA MET A 360 -23.06 -6.54 5.26
C MET A 360 -24.51 -7.02 5.10
N ASN A 361 -25.29 -7.07 6.17
CA ASN A 361 -26.71 -7.40 6.14
C ASN A 361 -27.53 -6.39 5.32
N ALA A 362 -27.08 -5.15 5.24
CA ALA A 362 -27.66 -4.10 4.40
C ALA A 362 -27.16 -4.09 2.94
N GLY A 363 -26.31 -5.05 2.55
CA GLY A 363 -25.80 -5.19 1.18
C GLY A 363 -24.46 -4.50 0.90
N PHE A 364 -23.73 -4.04 1.93
CA PHE A 364 -22.45 -3.35 1.78
C PHE A 364 -21.32 -4.11 2.47
N TRP A 365 -20.28 -4.45 1.71
CA TRP A 365 -19.09 -5.05 2.29
C TRP A 365 -18.06 -3.98 2.66
N VAL A 366 -17.92 -3.74 3.97
CA VAL A 366 -16.99 -2.78 4.56
C VAL A 366 -16.13 -3.49 5.61
N ALA A 367 -14.81 -3.35 5.53
CA ALA A 367 -13.89 -4.05 6.41
C ALA A 367 -13.77 -3.39 7.79
N ALA A 368 -13.91 -4.20 8.86
CA ALA A 368 -13.53 -3.82 10.21
C ALA A 368 -12.03 -4.07 10.43
N ILE A 369 -11.26 -3.01 10.64
CA ILE A 369 -9.84 -3.06 10.96
C ILE A 369 -9.65 -2.96 12.47
N ARG A 370 -8.86 -3.89 13.03
CA ARG A 370 -8.70 -4.08 14.48
C ARG A 370 -7.23 -4.34 14.82
N PRO A 371 -6.85 -4.27 16.10
CA PRO A 371 -5.52 -4.69 16.53
C PRO A 371 -5.16 -6.11 16.03
N PRO A 372 -3.89 -6.38 15.74
CA PRO A 372 -2.71 -5.51 15.82
C PRO A 372 -2.48 -4.64 14.56
N THR A 373 -3.38 -4.63 13.56
CA THR A 373 -3.24 -3.82 12.33
C THR A 373 -3.28 -2.32 12.65
N VAL A 374 -4.10 -1.95 13.63
CA VAL A 374 -4.18 -0.59 14.21
C VAL A 374 -3.96 -0.68 15.72
N PRO A 375 -3.58 0.42 16.41
CA PRO A 375 -3.41 0.42 17.85
C PRO A 375 -4.69 -0.01 18.62
N ALA A 376 -4.51 -0.53 19.82
CA ALA A 376 -5.64 -0.81 20.73
C ALA A 376 -6.46 0.46 21.00
N GLY A 377 -7.78 0.34 21.03
CA GLY A 377 -8.69 1.47 21.20
C GLY A 377 -8.89 2.33 19.95
N THR A 378 -8.37 1.90 18.77
CA THR A 378 -8.53 2.64 17.50
C THR A 378 -9.11 1.76 16.38
N ALA A 379 -9.88 0.71 16.74
CA ALA A 379 -10.59 -0.09 15.77
C ALA A 379 -11.50 0.79 14.91
N ARG A 380 -11.64 0.45 13.64
CA ARG A 380 -12.32 1.30 12.67
C ARG A 380 -12.97 0.51 11.55
N LEU A 381 -13.93 1.10 10.88
CA LEU A 381 -14.28 0.71 9.53
C LEU A 381 -13.32 1.40 8.55
N ARG A 382 -12.78 0.64 7.60
CA ARG A 382 -12.01 1.19 6.49
C ARG A 382 -12.85 1.13 5.22
N ILE A 383 -13.49 2.23 4.90
CA ILE A 383 -14.30 2.38 3.69
C ILE A 383 -13.37 2.80 2.56
N THR A 384 -13.44 2.11 1.43
CA THR A 384 -12.59 2.39 0.27
C THR A 384 -13.45 2.63 -0.95
N LEU A 385 -13.25 3.76 -1.63
CA LEU A 385 -13.95 4.12 -2.84
C LEU A 385 -13.19 3.66 -4.09
N SER A 386 -13.93 3.34 -5.13
CA SER A 386 -13.42 3.02 -6.48
C SER A 386 -14.13 3.88 -7.51
N ALA A 387 -13.43 4.22 -8.59
CA ALA A 387 -14.03 4.93 -9.73
C ALA A 387 -15.19 4.15 -10.38
N ALA A 388 -15.25 2.84 -10.17
CA ALA A 388 -16.32 1.99 -10.63
C ALA A 388 -17.61 2.06 -9.79
N HIS A 389 -17.60 2.65 -8.60
CA HIS A 389 -18.81 2.81 -7.80
C HIS A 389 -19.82 3.74 -8.47
N ARG A 390 -21.10 3.39 -8.37
CA ARG A 390 -22.19 4.24 -8.81
C ARG A 390 -22.54 5.26 -7.71
N ASP A 391 -23.01 6.44 -8.10
CA ASP A 391 -23.43 7.50 -7.16
C ASP A 391 -24.44 6.99 -6.16
N GLN A 392 -25.44 6.27 -6.63
CA GLN A 392 -26.50 5.69 -5.79
C GLN A 392 -25.97 4.70 -4.74
N ASP A 393 -24.92 3.93 -5.04
CA ASP A 393 -24.34 2.98 -4.09
C ASP A 393 -23.57 3.72 -2.99
N VAL A 394 -22.88 4.83 -3.34
CA VAL A 394 -22.17 5.69 -2.40
C VAL A 394 -23.15 6.40 -1.46
N ASP A 395 -24.25 6.94 -2.00
CA ASP A 395 -25.29 7.60 -1.20
C ASP A 395 -25.98 6.60 -0.27
N ALA A 396 -26.36 5.43 -0.77
CA ALA A 396 -27.01 4.39 0.02
C ALA A 396 -26.10 3.85 1.14
N LEU A 397 -24.80 3.74 0.91
CA LEU A 397 -23.83 3.43 1.96
C LEU A 397 -23.81 4.53 3.04
N ALA A 398 -23.74 5.79 2.63
CA ALA A 398 -23.69 6.92 3.56
C ALA A 398 -24.97 6.99 4.42
N ASP A 399 -26.15 6.83 3.80
CA ASP A 399 -27.44 6.82 4.51
C ASP A 399 -27.54 5.67 5.52
N THR A 400 -27.15 4.45 5.09
CA THR A 400 -27.15 3.26 5.94
C THR A 400 -26.19 3.45 7.12
N LEU A 401 -24.99 3.94 6.85
CA LEU A 401 -24.00 4.23 7.88
C LEU A 401 -24.49 5.28 8.88
N GLY A 402 -25.09 6.37 8.37
CA GLY A 402 -25.68 7.42 9.20
C GLY A 402 -26.81 6.93 10.10
N LYS A 403 -27.67 6.01 9.62
CA LYS A 403 -28.70 5.37 10.41
C LYS A 403 -28.10 4.53 11.53
N LEU A 404 -27.20 3.60 11.21
CA LEU A 404 -26.54 2.72 12.18
C LEU A 404 -25.74 3.50 13.23
N TRP A 405 -25.11 4.60 12.81
CA TRP A 405 -24.37 5.48 13.71
C TRP A 405 -25.27 6.16 14.74
N ARG A 406 -26.43 6.69 14.32
CA ARG A 406 -27.40 7.32 15.23
C ARG A 406 -28.02 6.32 16.22
N GLU A 407 -28.38 5.12 15.74
CA GLU A 407 -28.97 4.07 16.61
C GLU A 407 -28.01 3.71 17.75
N LYS A 408 -26.71 3.64 17.47
CA LYS A 408 -25.71 3.35 18.50
C LYS A 408 -25.45 4.53 19.45
N SER A 409 -25.47 5.77 18.94
CA SER A 409 -25.26 6.96 19.77
C SER A 409 -26.41 7.26 20.71
N ALA A 410 -27.58 6.65 20.46
CA ALA A 410 -28.77 6.77 21.30
C ALA A 410 -28.89 5.64 22.34
N ALA A 411 -28.08 4.56 22.21
CA ALA A 411 -28.05 3.41 23.13
C ALA A 411 -26.90 3.51 24.15
#